data_36e90e7cd0e9155403e99b37075f75db
#
_entry.id   36e90e7cd0e9155403e99b37075f75db
#
_cell.length_a   1.000
_cell.length_b   1.000
_cell.length_c   1.000
_cell.angle_alpha   90.00
_cell.angle_beta   90.00
_cell.angle_gamma   90.00
#
_symmetry.space_group_name_H-M   'P 1'
#
loop_
_entity.id
_entity.type
_entity.pdbx_description
1 polymer ?
#
loop_
_entity_poly.entity_id
_entity_poly.type
_entity_poly.pdbx_seq_one_letter_code
_entity_poly.pdbx_strand_id
1 'polypeptide(L)'
;LAGATGPTGATGLAGATGPTGDTGATGPTGATGLAGATGPTGATGLTGATGATGATGGGAIIPFASGTTPALLVNAVLANTGTLLGFGFSQPGIAPGVGGTLTILPGVVGDYAFVAPRDGIITSLAGFFSATAALAPLTPVQIQMQIFIAPAASNTFTPVAPPLLLTPALPAIAIGTTATGIQAYNVPVVAGDKILVYVSLTGASPIAAVAGFVSAGLNIV
;
A
#
# COMPACT_ATOMS: atom_id res chain seq x y z
N LEU A 1 -4.13 -6.50 -9.78
CA LEU A 1 -4.00 -7.97 -9.73
C LEU A 1 -2.94 -8.31 -8.70
N ALA A 2 -3.32 -9.01 -7.62
CA ALA A 2 -2.35 -9.55 -6.69
C ALA A 2 -1.50 -10.59 -7.43
N GLY A 3 -0.17 -10.49 -7.30
CA GLY A 3 0.72 -11.51 -7.83
C GLY A 3 0.43 -12.87 -7.18
N ALA A 4 0.63 -13.94 -7.95
CA ALA A 4 0.50 -15.28 -7.40
C ALA A 4 1.48 -15.48 -6.24
N THR A 5 1.02 -16.15 -5.19
CA THR A 5 1.91 -16.57 -4.10
C THR A 5 3.00 -17.48 -4.69
N GLY A 6 4.25 -17.20 -4.36
CA GLY A 6 5.37 -18.02 -4.81
C GLY A 6 5.19 -19.47 -4.34
N PRO A 7 5.76 -20.44 -5.07
CA PRO A 7 5.67 -21.85 -4.69
C PRO A 7 6.35 -22.09 -3.35
N THR A 8 5.83 -23.03 -2.58
CA THR A 8 6.49 -23.49 -1.35
C THR A 8 7.87 -24.02 -1.70
N GLY A 9 8.88 -23.66 -0.91
CA GLY A 9 10.24 -24.16 -1.09
C GLY A 9 10.27 -25.70 -1.05
N ALA A 10 11.20 -26.28 -1.79
CA ALA A 10 11.37 -27.73 -1.80
C ALA A 10 11.74 -28.24 -0.40
N THR A 11 11.22 -29.40 -0.03
CA THR A 11 11.62 -30.11 1.21
C THR A 11 13.11 -30.41 1.16
N GLY A 12 13.85 -30.13 2.24
CA GLY A 12 15.26 -30.43 2.32
C GLY A 12 15.50 -31.94 2.12
N LEU A 13 16.61 -32.29 1.51
CA LEU A 13 17.03 -33.70 1.34
C LEU A 13 17.24 -34.33 2.71
N ALA A 14 16.96 -35.61 2.80
CA ALA A 14 17.31 -36.40 3.99
C ALA A 14 18.84 -36.33 4.24
N GLY A 15 19.22 -36.17 5.50
CA GLY A 15 20.64 -36.14 5.88
C GLY A 15 21.33 -37.46 5.46
N ALA A 16 22.61 -37.36 5.11
CA ALA A 16 23.40 -38.55 4.80
C ALA A 16 23.45 -39.48 6.01
N THR A 17 23.40 -40.77 5.73
CA THR A 17 23.60 -41.78 6.77
C THR A 17 25.00 -41.62 7.36
N GLY A 18 25.11 -41.62 8.69
CA GLY A 18 26.40 -41.54 9.36
C GLY A 18 27.34 -42.72 9.00
N PRO A 19 28.66 -42.53 9.07
CA PRO A 19 29.61 -43.58 8.79
C PRO A 19 29.41 -44.75 9.75
N THR A 20 29.65 -45.94 9.23
CA THR A 20 29.67 -47.14 10.08
C THR A 20 30.78 -47.00 11.12
N GLY A 21 30.49 -47.30 12.37
CA GLY A 21 31.49 -47.22 13.43
C GLY A 21 32.68 -48.13 13.15
N ASP A 22 33.88 -47.67 13.58
CA ASP A 22 35.12 -48.46 13.42
C ASP A 22 35.02 -49.83 14.06
N THR A 23 35.61 -50.80 13.38
CA THR A 23 35.75 -52.16 13.92
C THR A 23 36.60 -52.10 15.19
N GLY A 24 36.09 -52.66 16.26
CA GLY A 24 36.82 -52.67 17.54
C GLY A 24 38.19 -53.32 17.41
N ALA A 25 39.17 -52.76 18.16
CA ALA A 25 40.55 -53.22 18.15
C ALA A 25 40.63 -54.73 18.49
N THR A 26 41.46 -55.43 17.70
CA THR A 26 41.77 -56.86 17.95
C THR A 26 42.49 -56.99 19.29
N GLY A 27 41.94 -57.78 20.18
CA GLY A 27 42.56 -58.08 21.45
C GLY A 27 43.91 -58.79 21.30
N PRO A 28 44.78 -58.72 22.30
CA PRO A 28 46.10 -59.41 22.24
C PRO A 28 45.94 -60.89 22.04
N THR A 29 46.83 -61.42 21.26
CA THR A 29 46.88 -62.79 20.80
C THR A 29 46.94 -63.75 22.02
N GLY A 30 45.83 -64.34 22.33
CA GLY A 30 45.65 -65.45 23.30
C GLY A 30 44.25 -65.98 23.09
N ALA A 31 44.10 -67.25 22.72
CA ALA A 31 42.85 -67.89 22.39
C ALA A 31 41.83 -67.07 21.61
N THR A 32 41.38 -67.57 20.48
CA THR A 32 40.47 -66.93 19.53
C THR A 32 39.37 -66.09 20.25
N GLY A 33 39.57 -64.75 20.37
CA GLY A 33 38.59 -63.91 20.98
C GLY A 33 37.32 -63.79 20.10
N LEU A 34 36.16 -63.83 20.74
CA LEU A 34 34.90 -63.58 20.09
C LEU A 34 34.95 -62.25 19.27
N ALA A 35 34.44 -62.25 18.09
CA ALA A 35 34.30 -60.99 17.29
C ALA A 35 33.63 -59.94 18.13
N GLY A 36 34.24 -58.76 18.20
CA GLY A 36 33.66 -57.60 18.91
C GLY A 36 32.26 -57.29 18.40
N ALA A 37 31.38 -56.87 19.28
CA ALA A 37 30.04 -56.49 18.89
C ALA A 37 30.10 -55.36 17.84
N THR A 38 29.31 -55.52 16.80
CA THR A 38 29.15 -54.47 15.77
C THR A 38 28.68 -53.18 16.47
N GLY A 39 29.37 -52.08 16.23
CA GLY A 39 28.98 -50.78 16.80
C GLY A 39 27.53 -50.40 16.40
N PRO A 40 26.86 -49.63 17.22
CA PRO A 40 25.50 -49.22 16.91
C PRO A 40 25.48 -48.44 15.60
N THR A 41 24.46 -48.64 14.80
CA THR A 41 24.21 -47.82 13.58
C THR A 41 24.11 -46.36 13.97
N GLY A 42 24.80 -45.48 13.26
CA GLY A 42 24.71 -44.05 13.49
C GLY A 42 23.26 -43.56 13.42
N ALA A 43 22.93 -42.57 14.21
CA ALA A 43 21.59 -41.98 14.19
C ALA A 43 21.26 -41.41 12.80
N THR A 44 20.03 -41.61 12.37
CA THR A 44 19.55 -41.02 11.12
C THR A 44 19.65 -39.48 11.23
N GLY A 45 20.16 -38.79 10.21
CA GLY A 45 20.22 -37.34 10.16
C GLY A 45 18.83 -36.73 10.31
N LEU A 46 18.77 -35.56 10.93
CA LEU A 46 17.50 -34.84 11.06
C LEU A 46 16.95 -34.47 9.68
N THR A 47 15.64 -34.47 9.57
CA THR A 47 14.95 -33.96 8.37
C THR A 47 15.38 -32.51 8.13
N GLY A 48 15.71 -32.14 6.90
CA GLY A 48 16.04 -30.76 6.55
C GLY A 48 14.89 -29.79 6.91
N ALA A 49 15.23 -28.58 7.26
CA ALA A 49 14.24 -27.54 7.52
C ALA A 49 13.37 -27.29 6.28
N THR A 50 12.08 -27.02 6.51
CA THR A 50 11.16 -26.59 5.43
C THR A 50 11.71 -25.31 4.81
N GLY A 51 11.69 -25.23 3.47
CA GLY A 51 12.09 -24.01 2.76
C GLY A 51 11.24 -22.80 3.21
N ALA A 52 11.83 -21.61 3.14
CA ALA A 52 11.11 -20.39 3.44
C ALA A 52 9.93 -20.21 2.49
N THR A 53 8.82 -19.66 3.00
CA THR A 53 7.68 -19.28 2.17
C THR A 53 8.16 -18.24 1.14
N GLY A 54 7.73 -18.38 -0.11
CA GLY A 54 8.03 -17.41 -1.16
C GLY A 54 7.58 -16.00 -0.75
N ALA A 55 8.29 -14.98 -1.23
CA ALA A 55 7.91 -13.61 -0.97
C ALA A 55 6.46 -13.34 -1.46
N THR A 56 5.70 -12.64 -0.65
CA THR A 56 4.38 -12.15 -1.05
C THR A 56 4.54 -11.25 -2.28
N GLY A 57 3.69 -11.42 -3.28
CA GLY A 57 3.69 -10.56 -4.47
C GLY A 57 3.61 -9.08 -4.10
N GLY A 58 4.23 -8.21 -4.89
CA GLY A 58 4.44 -6.79 -4.61
C GLY A 58 3.19 -5.92 -4.47
N GLY A 59 2.01 -6.49 -4.32
CA GLY A 59 0.75 -5.78 -4.17
C GLY A 59 0.17 -5.28 -5.49
N ALA A 60 -0.93 -4.55 -5.41
CA ALA A 60 -1.59 -3.92 -6.54
C ALA A 60 -1.43 -2.40 -6.45
N ILE A 61 -1.08 -1.75 -7.55
CA ILE A 61 -1.09 -0.29 -7.66
C ILE A 61 -2.41 0.14 -8.30
N ILE A 62 -3.16 0.97 -7.62
CA ILE A 62 -4.45 1.51 -8.08
C ILE A 62 -4.21 2.95 -8.49
N PRO A 63 -4.32 3.28 -9.80
CA PRO A 63 -4.16 4.63 -10.28
C PRO A 63 -5.45 5.44 -10.11
N PHE A 64 -5.34 6.65 -9.61
CA PHE A 64 -6.37 7.67 -9.61
C PHE A 64 -5.86 8.88 -10.41
N ALA A 65 -6.70 9.49 -11.19
CA ALA A 65 -6.33 10.66 -11.98
C ALA A 65 -7.53 11.58 -12.26
N SER A 66 -7.28 12.88 -12.36
CA SER A 66 -8.30 13.86 -12.73
C SER A 66 -8.73 13.76 -14.20
N GLY A 67 -7.94 13.08 -15.03
CA GLY A 67 -8.21 12.97 -16.47
C GLY A 67 -8.08 14.31 -17.17
N THR A 68 -8.99 14.58 -18.11
CA THR A 68 -9.02 15.81 -18.91
C THR A 68 -9.65 17.00 -18.16
N THR A 69 -10.36 16.74 -17.05
CA THR A 69 -10.96 17.79 -16.23
C THR A 69 -10.00 18.16 -15.10
N PRO A 70 -9.50 19.41 -15.06
CA PRO A 70 -8.65 19.85 -13.96
C PRO A 70 -9.37 19.76 -12.61
N ALA A 71 -8.66 19.31 -11.59
CA ALA A 71 -9.12 19.39 -10.22
C ALA A 71 -9.22 20.87 -9.81
N LEU A 72 -10.29 21.25 -9.13
CA LEU A 72 -10.46 22.56 -8.53
C LEU A 72 -10.44 22.44 -7.01
N LEU A 73 -9.47 23.09 -6.39
CA LEU A 73 -9.22 23.06 -4.95
C LEU A 73 -9.48 24.45 -4.40
N VAL A 74 -10.47 24.58 -3.55
CA VAL A 74 -10.88 25.90 -3.03
C VAL A 74 -10.78 25.90 -1.50
N ASN A 75 -10.07 26.87 -0.98
CA ASN A 75 -10.10 27.23 0.43
C ASN A 75 -10.82 28.58 0.56
N ALA A 76 -11.99 28.61 1.18
CA ALA A 76 -12.82 29.78 1.30
C ALA A 76 -13.36 29.91 2.75
N VAL A 77 -13.77 31.12 3.11
CA VAL A 77 -14.26 31.45 4.47
C VAL A 77 -15.47 30.60 4.87
N LEU A 78 -16.34 30.25 3.91
CA LEU A 78 -17.60 29.55 4.19
C LEU A 78 -17.53 28.06 3.96
N ALA A 79 -16.69 27.59 3.04
CA ALA A 79 -16.54 26.17 2.76
C ALA A 79 -15.23 25.89 2.03
N ASN A 80 -14.50 24.92 2.53
CA ASN A 80 -13.37 24.34 1.80
C ASN A 80 -13.89 23.23 0.90
N THR A 81 -13.62 23.33 -0.39
CA THR A 81 -13.97 22.29 -1.34
C THR A 81 -12.72 21.73 -2.00
N GLY A 82 -12.76 20.46 -2.29
CA GLY A 82 -11.73 19.75 -3.04
C GLY A 82 -12.33 18.98 -4.19
N THR A 83 -11.59 18.03 -4.67
CA THR A 83 -11.92 17.22 -5.84
C THR A 83 -11.77 15.75 -5.51
N LEU A 84 -12.79 14.96 -5.84
CA LEU A 84 -12.67 13.50 -5.88
C LEU A 84 -11.94 13.08 -7.15
N LEU A 85 -10.98 12.19 -7.01
CA LEU A 85 -10.29 11.58 -8.14
C LEU A 85 -10.96 10.26 -8.51
N GLY A 86 -11.20 10.08 -9.79
CA GLY A 86 -11.63 8.82 -10.38
C GLY A 86 -10.50 8.18 -11.19
N PHE A 87 -10.88 7.33 -12.12
CA PHE A 87 -9.97 6.57 -13.00
C PHE A 87 -9.82 7.25 -14.37
N GLY A 88 -9.40 8.51 -14.38
CA GLY A 88 -9.27 9.32 -15.59
C GLY A 88 -10.32 10.43 -15.70
N PHE A 89 -11.00 10.76 -14.62
CA PHE A 89 -11.93 11.88 -14.48
C PHE A 89 -11.97 12.36 -13.02
N SER A 90 -12.57 13.51 -12.77
CA SER A 90 -12.65 14.08 -11.42
C SER A 90 -13.95 14.84 -11.19
N GLN A 91 -14.35 14.94 -9.92
CA GLN A 91 -15.51 15.72 -9.49
C GLN A 91 -15.03 16.84 -8.54
N PRO A 92 -14.94 18.07 -9.02
CA PRO A 92 -14.62 19.21 -8.16
C PRO A 92 -15.84 19.66 -7.33
N GLY A 93 -15.59 20.57 -6.38
CA GLY A 93 -16.64 21.21 -5.59
C GLY A 93 -17.20 20.35 -4.45
N ILE A 94 -16.49 19.29 -4.09
CA ILE A 94 -16.91 18.44 -2.97
C ILE A 94 -16.42 19.03 -1.66
N ALA A 95 -17.35 19.25 -0.73
CA ALA A 95 -17.05 19.68 0.63
C ALA A 95 -17.25 18.50 1.60
N PRO A 96 -16.24 18.20 2.46
CA PRO A 96 -16.45 17.27 3.55
C PRO A 96 -17.54 17.77 4.51
N GLY A 97 -18.38 16.84 4.97
CA GLY A 97 -19.41 17.10 5.96
C GLY A 97 -18.87 17.14 7.39
N VAL A 98 -19.78 17.05 8.36
CA VAL A 98 -19.44 17.03 9.78
C VAL A 98 -18.50 15.86 10.07
N GLY A 99 -17.45 16.12 10.83
CA GLY A 99 -16.41 15.13 11.14
C GLY A 99 -15.46 14.82 9.96
N GLY A 100 -15.47 15.63 8.91
CA GLY A 100 -14.61 15.43 7.74
C GLY A 100 -15.06 14.30 6.82
N THR A 101 -16.27 13.77 6.98
CA THR A 101 -16.78 12.65 6.19
C THR A 101 -17.27 13.09 4.81
N LEU A 102 -17.25 12.19 3.85
CA LEU A 102 -17.83 12.39 2.52
C LEU A 102 -19.02 11.44 2.35
N THR A 103 -20.19 11.99 2.07
CA THR A 103 -21.36 11.19 1.69
C THR A 103 -21.61 11.36 0.20
N ILE A 104 -21.49 10.28 -0.55
CA ILE A 104 -21.65 10.28 -2.00
C ILE A 104 -22.97 9.64 -2.34
N LEU A 105 -23.71 10.27 -3.26
CA LEU A 105 -24.97 9.72 -3.74
C LEU A 105 -24.75 8.34 -4.38
N PRO A 106 -25.64 7.35 -4.13
CA PRO A 106 -25.45 5.97 -4.60
C PRO A 106 -25.17 5.83 -6.10
N GLY A 107 -25.76 6.67 -6.94
CA GLY A 107 -25.55 6.63 -8.38
C GLY A 107 -24.19 7.15 -8.87
N VAL A 108 -23.39 7.76 -7.98
CA VAL A 108 -22.10 8.39 -8.32
C VAL A 108 -20.93 7.64 -7.71
N VAL A 109 -21.17 6.83 -6.67
CA VAL A 109 -20.10 6.11 -5.94
C VAL A 109 -19.29 5.20 -6.85
N GLY A 110 -19.95 4.50 -7.77
CA GLY A 110 -19.29 3.52 -8.66
C GLY A 110 -18.24 4.10 -9.59
N ASP A 111 -18.32 5.40 -9.85
CA ASP A 111 -17.41 6.05 -10.78
C ASP A 111 -16.07 6.46 -10.12
N TYR A 112 -16.07 6.69 -8.80
CA TYR A 112 -14.91 7.23 -8.07
C TYR A 112 -14.28 6.23 -7.12
N ALA A 113 -15.05 5.26 -6.64
CA ALA A 113 -14.60 4.34 -5.61
C ALA A 113 -13.96 3.08 -6.21
N PHE A 114 -12.75 2.79 -5.77
CA PHE A 114 -12.18 1.45 -5.94
C PHE A 114 -12.79 0.53 -4.89
N VAL A 115 -13.30 -0.62 -5.32
CA VAL A 115 -13.82 -1.65 -4.42
C VAL A 115 -12.71 -2.68 -4.18
N ALA A 116 -12.33 -2.88 -2.93
CA ALA A 116 -11.32 -3.87 -2.56
C ALA A 116 -11.84 -5.30 -2.85
N PRO A 117 -11.20 -6.06 -3.74
CA PRO A 117 -11.67 -7.41 -4.10
C PRO A 117 -11.31 -8.46 -3.03
N ARG A 118 -10.45 -8.12 -2.09
CA ARG A 118 -9.96 -8.98 -1.01
C ARG A 118 -9.50 -8.12 0.16
N ASP A 119 -9.31 -8.75 1.31
CA ASP A 119 -8.63 -8.14 2.44
C ASP A 119 -7.19 -7.77 2.08
N GLY A 120 -6.69 -6.70 2.66
CA GLY A 120 -5.35 -6.20 2.38
C GLY A 120 -4.96 -5.03 3.27
N ILE A 121 -3.81 -4.45 2.98
CA ILE A 121 -3.29 -3.29 3.68
C ILE A 121 -2.87 -2.24 2.66
N ILE A 122 -3.38 -1.02 2.80
CA ILE A 122 -2.85 0.13 2.05
C ILE A 122 -1.49 0.47 2.66
N THR A 123 -0.43 0.36 1.87
CA THR A 123 0.95 0.56 2.33
C THR A 123 1.54 1.89 1.92
N SER A 124 1.05 2.50 0.84
CA SER A 124 1.52 3.82 0.42
C SER A 124 0.52 4.54 -0.49
N LEU A 125 0.60 5.86 -0.48
CA LEU A 125 -0.02 6.76 -1.44
C LEU A 125 1.07 7.66 -2.02
N ALA A 126 1.17 7.71 -3.34
CA ALA A 126 1.97 8.67 -4.08
C ALA A 126 1.05 9.66 -4.77
N GLY A 127 1.46 10.92 -4.87
CA GLY A 127 0.66 11.96 -5.49
C GLY A 127 1.47 12.94 -6.31
N PHE A 128 0.86 13.46 -7.35
CA PHE A 128 1.39 14.49 -8.24
C PHE A 128 0.32 15.51 -8.57
N PHE A 129 0.69 16.78 -8.60
CA PHE A 129 -0.14 17.91 -9.02
C PHE A 129 0.63 18.76 -10.04
N SER A 130 -0.07 19.26 -11.04
CA SER A 130 0.45 20.24 -12.03
C SER A 130 -0.58 21.32 -12.28
N ALA A 131 -0.22 22.57 -11.98
CA ALA A 131 -1.13 23.73 -12.09
C ALA A 131 -1.49 24.05 -13.54
N THR A 132 -2.76 24.35 -13.79
CA THR A 132 -3.29 24.78 -15.09
C THR A 132 -3.59 26.27 -15.16
N ALA A 133 -3.57 26.96 -14.01
CA ALA A 133 -3.78 28.40 -13.92
C ALA A 133 -2.72 29.04 -13.03
N ALA A 134 -2.38 30.28 -13.32
CA ALA A 134 -1.48 31.06 -12.50
C ALA A 134 -2.23 31.70 -11.32
N LEU A 135 -1.59 31.75 -10.16
CA LEU A 135 -2.10 32.38 -8.94
C LEU A 135 -0.93 32.91 -8.11
N ALA A 136 -1.07 34.09 -7.54
CA ALA A 136 -0.13 34.64 -6.58
C ALA A 136 -0.80 34.74 -5.20
N PRO A 137 -0.78 33.67 -4.41
CA PRO A 137 -1.38 33.65 -3.09
C PRO A 137 -0.56 34.50 -2.10
N LEU A 138 -1.21 35.05 -1.07
CA LEU A 138 -0.54 35.85 -0.03
C LEU A 138 0.44 35.03 0.83
N THR A 139 0.18 33.78 1.00
CA THR A 139 1.04 32.82 1.69
C THR A 139 1.11 31.51 0.88
N PRO A 140 2.12 30.66 1.07
CA PRO A 140 2.23 29.43 0.34
C PRO A 140 1.00 28.54 0.46
N VAL A 141 0.55 27.99 -0.67
CA VAL A 141 -0.56 27.02 -0.74
C VAL A 141 0.01 25.63 -0.56
N GLN A 142 -0.59 24.86 0.32
CA GLN A 142 -0.23 23.45 0.52
C GLN A 142 -1.36 22.55 0.04
N ILE A 143 -1.04 21.69 -0.92
CA ILE A 143 -1.96 20.68 -1.45
C ILE A 143 -1.84 19.41 -0.61
N GLN A 144 -2.96 18.78 -0.33
CA GLN A 144 -3.01 17.51 0.38
C GLN A 144 -3.91 16.50 -0.34
N MET A 145 -3.58 15.22 -0.17
CA MET A 145 -4.38 14.10 -0.62
C MET A 145 -4.79 13.25 0.57
N GLN A 146 -6.07 12.90 0.65
CA GLN A 146 -6.65 12.14 1.75
C GLN A 146 -7.27 10.87 1.21
N ILE A 147 -6.97 9.74 1.86
CA ILE A 147 -7.64 8.46 1.61
C ILE A 147 -8.92 8.43 2.43
N PHE A 148 -10.01 8.02 1.81
CA PHE A 148 -11.30 7.81 2.43
C PHE A 148 -11.74 6.38 2.21
N ILE A 149 -12.33 5.76 3.23
CA ILE A 149 -12.85 4.39 3.14
C ILE A 149 -14.30 4.37 3.64
N ALA A 150 -15.12 3.62 2.95
CA ALA A 150 -16.47 3.26 3.38
C ALA A 150 -16.66 1.74 3.31
N PRO A 151 -17.29 1.11 4.31
CA PRO A 151 -17.71 -0.29 4.24
C PRO A 151 -18.61 -0.57 3.04
N ALA A 152 -18.68 -1.82 2.60
CA ALA A 152 -19.46 -2.25 1.44
C ALA A 152 -20.90 -1.72 1.44
N ALA A 153 -21.58 -1.75 2.60
CA ALA A 153 -22.98 -1.34 2.74
C ALA A 153 -23.19 0.16 2.95
N SER A 154 -22.11 0.97 3.10
CA SER A 154 -22.20 2.40 3.41
C SER A 154 -21.76 3.25 2.22
N ASN A 155 -22.40 4.40 2.03
CA ASN A 155 -21.95 5.46 1.11
C ASN A 155 -21.37 6.68 1.85
N THR A 156 -21.13 6.54 3.15
CA THR A 156 -20.43 7.53 3.96
C THR A 156 -18.99 7.10 4.13
N PHE A 157 -18.10 7.89 3.58
CA PHE A 157 -16.66 7.66 3.58
C PHE A 157 -16.03 8.43 4.72
N THR A 158 -15.20 7.76 5.49
CA THR A 158 -14.44 8.37 6.58
C THR A 158 -12.97 8.54 6.17
N PRO A 159 -12.33 9.65 6.54
CA PRO A 159 -10.91 9.81 6.29
C PRO A 159 -10.13 8.83 7.15
N VAL A 160 -9.17 8.16 6.55
CA VAL A 160 -8.28 7.21 7.23
C VAL A 160 -6.85 7.71 7.14
N ALA A 161 -6.11 7.59 8.22
CA ALA A 161 -4.71 8.03 8.33
C ALA A 161 -4.51 9.57 8.09
N PRO A 162 -3.35 10.13 8.37
CA PRO A 162 -3.05 11.51 8.07
C PRO A 162 -2.98 11.74 6.55
N PRO A 163 -3.33 12.94 6.07
CA PRO A 163 -3.23 13.25 4.65
C PRO A 163 -1.78 13.27 4.16
N LEU A 164 -1.57 12.88 2.91
CA LEU A 164 -0.32 13.11 2.18
C LEU A 164 -0.23 14.59 1.82
N LEU A 165 0.82 15.26 2.27
CA LEU A 165 1.14 16.63 1.87
C LEU A 165 2.05 16.61 0.64
N LEU A 166 1.65 17.30 -0.44
CA LEU A 166 2.48 17.43 -1.62
C LEU A 166 3.50 18.54 -1.42
N THR A 167 4.73 18.30 -1.81
CA THR A 167 5.85 19.24 -1.67
C THR A 167 6.41 19.62 -3.04
N PRO A 168 6.92 20.86 -3.17
CA PRO A 168 6.94 21.93 -2.20
C PRO A 168 5.57 22.54 -1.95
N ALA A 169 5.38 23.26 -0.83
CA ALA A 169 4.28 24.23 -0.72
C ALA A 169 4.51 25.34 -1.74
N LEU A 170 3.45 25.83 -2.36
CA LEU A 170 3.51 26.69 -3.53
C LEU A 170 3.37 28.18 -3.14
N PRO A 171 4.48 28.93 -3.05
CA PRO A 171 4.43 30.37 -2.72
C PRO A 171 3.92 31.23 -3.89
N ALA A 172 4.14 30.77 -5.11
CA ALA A 172 3.60 31.33 -6.34
C ALA A 172 3.29 30.17 -7.29
N ILE A 173 2.19 30.28 -8.00
CA ILE A 173 1.72 29.25 -8.92
C ILE A 173 1.74 29.82 -10.32
N ALA A 174 2.56 29.27 -11.20
CA ALA A 174 2.52 29.47 -12.64
C ALA A 174 1.91 28.24 -13.30
N ILE A 175 1.48 28.37 -14.55
CA ILE A 175 1.06 27.19 -15.33
C ILE A 175 2.23 26.22 -15.42
N GLY A 176 1.97 24.95 -15.11
CA GLY A 176 2.99 23.91 -15.06
C GLY A 176 3.76 23.81 -13.74
N THR A 177 3.46 24.66 -12.73
CA THR A 177 4.01 24.50 -11.38
C THR A 177 3.55 23.14 -10.81
N THR A 178 4.48 22.39 -10.25
CA THR A 178 4.23 21.02 -9.77
C THR A 178 4.47 20.86 -8.28
N ALA A 179 3.77 19.91 -7.68
CA ALA A 179 4.03 19.42 -6.34
C ALA A 179 3.85 17.89 -6.33
N THR A 180 4.70 17.20 -5.58
CA THR A 180 4.70 15.74 -5.50
C THR A 180 4.81 15.28 -4.06
N GLY A 181 4.47 14.02 -3.81
CA GLY A 181 4.68 13.41 -2.51
C GLY A 181 4.46 11.92 -2.54
N ILE A 182 5.04 11.24 -1.58
CA ILE A 182 4.80 9.84 -1.28
C ILE A 182 4.81 9.67 0.23
N GLN A 183 3.86 8.90 0.73
CA GLN A 183 3.75 8.61 2.16
C GLN A 183 3.43 7.14 2.37
N ALA A 184 4.13 6.52 3.32
CA ALA A 184 3.84 5.18 3.77
C ALA A 184 2.64 5.17 4.73
N TYR A 185 1.84 4.10 4.63
CA TYR A 185 0.67 3.87 5.44
C TYR A 185 0.65 2.43 5.97
N ASN A 186 -0.24 2.17 6.90
CA ASN A 186 -0.58 0.84 7.38
C ASN A 186 -2.09 0.83 7.69
N VAL A 187 -2.91 0.89 6.64
CA VAL A 187 -4.36 0.98 6.77
C VAL A 187 -4.98 -0.31 6.28
N PRO A 188 -5.60 -1.10 7.19
CA PRO A 188 -6.27 -2.33 6.79
C PRO A 188 -7.52 -2.01 5.96
N VAL A 189 -7.79 -2.83 4.97
CA VAL A 189 -9.02 -2.82 4.16
C VAL A 189 -9.59 -4.23 4.12
N VAL A 190 -10.90 -4.31 4.09
CA VAL A 190 -11.64 -5.58 4.02
C VAL A 190 -12.26 -5.72 2.63
N ALA A 191 -12.45 -6.96 2.18
CA ALA A 191 -13.12 -7.24 0.92
C ALA A 191 -14.49 -6.54 0.85
N GLY A 192 -14.72 -5.80 -0.23
CA GLY A 192 -15.92 -4.98 -0.42
C GLY A 192 -15.81 -3.54 0.06
N ASP A 193 -14.77 -3.16 0.81
CA ASP A 193 -14.54 -1.77 1.17
C ASP A 193 -14.36 -0.91 -0.07
N LYS A 194 -14.93 0.28 -0.01
CA LYS A 194 -14.84 1.30 -1.07
C LYS A 194 -13.80 2.34 -0.69
N ILE A 195 -12.84 2.57 -1.57
CA ILE A 195 -11.69 3.44 -1.34
C ILE A 195 -11.75 4.62 -2.30
N LEU A 196 -11.58 5.83 -1.78
CA LEU A 196 -11.54 7.07 -2.55
C LEU A 196 -10.25 7.83 -2.26
N VAL A 197 -9.80 8.60 -3.23
CA VAL A 197 -8.76 9.62 -3.05
C VAL A 197 -9.37 11.00 -3.28
N TYR A 198 -9.24 11.85 -2.28
CA TYR A 198 -9.72 13.22 -2.28
C TYR A 198 -8.57 14.19 -2.18
N VAL A 199 -8.58 15.22 -3.02
CA VAL A 199 -7.54 16.25 -3.07
C VAL A 199 -8.13 17.58 -2.66
N SER A 200 -7.42 18.28 -1.79
CA SER A 200 -7.83 19.60 -1.29
C SER A 200 -6.62 20.46 -0.93
N LEU A 201 -6.88 21.71 -0.57
CA LEU A 201 -5.91 22.53 0.13
C LEU A 201 -5.93 22.23 1.63
N THR A 202 -4.80 22.38 2.31
CA THR A 202 -4.77 22.31 3.77
C THR A 202 -5.54 23.47 4.37
N GLY A 203 -6.10 23.31 5.57
CA GLY A 203 -6.81 24.39 6.28
C GLY A 203 -5.91 25.59 6.63
N ALA A 204 -4.59 25.40 6.65
CA ALA A 204 -3.62 26.47 6.85
C ALA A 204 -3.31 27.26 5.57
N SER A 205 -3.75 26.78 4.41
CA SER A 205 -3.59 27.50 3.14
C SER A 205 -4.44 28.79 3.15
N PRO A 206 -3.99 29.85 2.45
CA PRO A 206 -4.78 31.08 2.35
C PRO A 206 -6.09 30.83 1.58
N ILE A 207 -6.99 31.80 1.64
CA ILE A 207 -8.16 31.81 0.76
C ILE A 207 -7.65 31.83 -0.69
N ALA A 208 -7.85 30.73 -1.38
CA ALA A 208 -7.34 30.51 -2.73
C ALA A 208 -8.20 29.51 -3.48
N ALA A 209 -8.22 29.63 -4.80
CA ALA A 209 -8.74 28.63 -5.71
C ALA A 209 -7.61 28.18 -6.64
N VAL A 210 -7.24 26.92 -6.58
CA VAL A 210 -6.13 26.35 -7.35
C VAL A 210 -6.69 25.29 -8.29
N ALA A 211 -6.37 25.40 -9.58
CA ALA A 211 -6.75 24.44 -10.59
C ALA A 211 -5.53 23.71 -11.13
N GLY A 212 -5.64 22.40 -11.34
CA GLY A 212 -4.54 21.62 -11.87
C GLY A 212 -4.92 20.18 -12.16
N PHE A 213 -4.06 19.52 -12.93
CA PHE A 213 -4.14 18.07 -13.13
C PHE A 213 -3.53 17.34 -11.96
N VAL A 214 -4.18 16.28 -11.57
CA VAL A 214 -3.80 15.47 -10.41
C VAL A 214 -3.72 14.01 -10.81
N SER A 215 -2.69 13.32 -10.33
CA SER A 215 -2.62 11.87 -10.37
C SER A 215 -2.15 11.31 -9.03
N ALA A 216 -2.63 10.13 -8.69
CA ALA A 216 -2.24 9.44 -7.49
C ALA A 216 -2.11 7.93 -7.75
N GLY A 217 -1.19 7.29 -7.05
CA GLY A 217 -1.01 5.85 -7.04
C GLY A 217 -1.13 5.31 -5.62
N LEU A 218 -2.06 4.41 -5.39
CA LEU A 218 -2.30 3.78 -4.10
C LEU A 218 -1.85 2.32 -4.17
N ASN A 219 -1.00 1.89 -3.24
CA ASN A 219 -0.51 0.51 -3.17
C ASN A 219 -1.24 -0.27 -2.08
N ILE A 220 -1.74 -1.45 -2.45
CA ILE A 220 -2.40 -2.41 -1.54
C ILE A 220 -1.69 -3.76 -1.64
N VAL A 221 -1.30 -4.33 -0.52
CA VAL A 221 -0.69 -5.65 -0.39
C VAL A 221 -1.60 -6.63 0.34
#